data_1c1e71b46c716f292f1dd760c188dc36
#
_entry.id   1c1e71b46c716f292f1dd760c188dc36
#
_cell.length_a   1.000
_cell.length_b   1.000
_cell.length_c   1.000
_cell.angle_alpha   90.00
_cell.angle_beta   90.00
_cell.angle_gamma   90.00
#
_symmetry.space_group_name_H-M   'P 1'
#
loop_
_entity.id
_entity.type
_entity.pdbx_description
1 polymer ?
#
loop_
_entity_poly.entity_id
_entity_poly.type
_entity_poly.pdbx_seq_one_letter_code
_entity_poly.pdbx_strand_id
1 'polypeptide(L)'
;MKHIEDTPWWICDKEDENYCAYVDTDSNYFNAEPILKHLYPNFESFDDKKKDDILERVAKKYESIINEDYDRLAREAFNVTDHRLEMKTECVIRAAYFRATRRYAQWITKQEGIEKETLDIKGLEFMKANFPPILGDFFNDILQQVLKGGEKDNILEQIKVFKKQILGGEIPLTKLGNPTSVKKLDKYSGTKARAGEMFTEILKGAPAPVRAAIRYNDLLKLWQLDRKHNLITQSDKVKWIYLKDNPYKIEALAFFDYDMPNKIQNFLDMYADRQKVFESILLNKLEGFFNDLEWSLDLNPHLNALSSFDI
;
A
#
# COMPACT_ATOMS: atom_id res chain seq x y z
N MET A 1 -32.13 -27.64 -5.43
CA MET A 1 -30.75 -27.09 -5.51
C MET A 1 -30.14 -27.64 -6.79
N LYS A 2 -29.66 -26.80 -7.70
CA LYS A 2 -28.83 -27.25 -8.81
C LYS A 2 -27.49 -27.69 -8.24
N HIS A 3 -27.03 -28.87 -8.60
CA HIS A 3 -25.71 -29.33 -8.18
C HIS A 3 -24.64 -28.64 -9.00
N ILE A 4 -23.56 -28.17 -8.36
CA ILE A 4 -22.41 -27.51 -9.03
C ILE A 4 -21.83 -28.46 -10.08
N GLU A 5 -21.78 -29.76 -9.80
CA GLU A 5 -21.26 -30.80 -10.68
C GLU A 5 -22.06 -30.93 -11.99
N ASP A 6 -23.37 -30.61 -11.94
CA ASP A 6 -24.28 -30.72 -13.10
C ASP A 6 -24.44 -29.41 -13.86
N THR A 7 -23.75 -28.36 -13.43
CA THR A 7 -23.87 -27.04 -14.05
C THR A 7 -22.99 -26.97 -15.31
N PRO A 8 -23.58 -26.80 -16.50
CA PRO A 8 -22.79 -26.64 -17.70
C PRO A 8 -21.94 -25.37 -17.61
N TRP A 9 -20.65 -25.48 -17.86
CA TRP A 9 -19.71 -24.35 -17.78
C TRP A 9 -20.06 -23.18 -18.70
N TRP A 10 -20.70 -23.41 -19.86
CA TRP A 10 -21.14 -22.38 -20.81
C TRP A 10 -22.29 -21.52 -20.31
N ILE A 11 -22.99 -21.88 -19.22
CA ILE A 11 -24.01 -21.00 -18.62
C ILE A 11 -23.40 -19.69 -18.13
N CYS A 12 -22.11 -19.69 -17.91
CA CYS A 12 -21.31 -18.57 -17.45
C CYS A 12 -20.69 -17.76 -18.60
N ASP A 13 -20.86 -18.25 -19.83
CA ASP A 13 -20.30 -17.61 -21.03
C ASP A 13 -21.25 -16.53 -21.56
N LYS A 14 -21.37 -15.44 -20.80
CA LYS A 14 -21.96 -14.20 -21.26
C LYS A 14 -20.83 -13.29 -21.72
N GLU A 15 -20.93 -12.75 -22.91
CA GLU A 15 -19.92 -11.88 -23.54
C GLU A 15 -19.49 -10.68 -22.66
N ASP A 16 -20.36 -10.25 -21.74
CA ASP A 16 -20.15 -9.08 -20.88
C ASP A 16 -19.58 -9.42 -19.48
N GLU A 17 -19.38 -10.70 -19.13
CA GLU A 17 -18.92 -11.10 -17.80
C GLU A 17 -17.45 -11.58 -17.85
N ASN A 18 -16.56 -10.85 -17.16
CA ASN A 18 -15.16 -11.23 -17.08
C ASN A 18 -14.90 -12.13 -15.86
N TYR A 19 -14.75 -13.43 -16.12
CA TYR A 19 -14.47 -14.43 -15.09
C TYR A 19 -12.99 -14.47 -14.68
N CYS A 20 -12.09 -13.98 -15.52
CA CYS A 20 -10.66 -13.91 -15.22
C CYS A 20 -10.33 -12.54 -14.66
N ALA A 21 -10.16 -12.44 -13.35
CA ALA A 21 -9.82 -11.19 -12.69
C ALA A 21 -8.35 -10.79 -12.88
N TYR A 22 -7.43 -11.78 -12.83
CA TYR A 22 -6.01 -11.54 -12.96
C TYR A 22 -5.24 -12.82 -13.33
N VAL A 23 -4.21 -12.70 -14.18
CA VAL A 23 -3.30 -13.79 -14.54
C VAL A 23 -1.86 -13.34 -14.36
N ASP A 24 -1.03 -14.16 -13.78
CA ASP A 24 0.42 -13.95 -13.71
C ASP A 24 1.17 -15.27 -13.88
N THR A 25 1.85 -15.39 -14.99
CA THR A 25 2.72 -16.51 -15.38
C THR A 25 2.02 -17.90 -15.36
N ASP A 26 1.81 -18.45 -14.18
CA ASP A 26 1.28 -19.79 -13.92
C ASP A 26 0.08 -19.78 -12.97
N SER A 27 -0.41 -18.62 -12.59
CA SER A 27 -1.56 -18.45 -11.71
C SER A 27 -2.71 -17.70 -12.39
N ASN A 28 -3.93 -18.10 -12.06
CA ASN A 28 -5.16 -17.49 -12.55
C ASN A 28 -6.08 -17.17 -11.37
N TYR A 29 -6.56 -15.93 -11.31
CA TYR A 29 -7.56 -15.47 -10.35
C TYR A 29 -8.91 -15.43 -11.04
N PHE A 30 -9.76 -16.31 -10.62
CA PHE A 30 -11.08 -16.51 -11.19
C PHE A 30 -12.16 -15.82 -10.34
N ASN A 31 -13.02 -15.02 -11.01
CA ASN A 31 -14.18 -14.41 -10.37
C ASN A 31 -15.38 -15.36 -10.41
N ALA A 32 -15.73 -15.93 -9.26
CA ALA A 32 -16.84 -16.86 -9.14
C ALA A 32 -18.22 -16.16 -8.96
N GLU A 33 -18.27 -14.83 -8.76
CA GLU A 33 -19.49 -14.11 -8.44
C GLU A 33 -20.64 -14.32 -9.44
N PRO A 34 -20.41 -14.27 -10.77
CA PRO A 34 -21.49 -14.49 -11.74
C PRO A 34 -22.10 -15.87 -11.63
N ILE A 35 -21.27 -16.91 -11.40
CA ILE A 35 -21.73 -18.30 -11.20
C ILE A 35 -22.51 -18.41 -9.91
N LEU A 36 -22.02 -17.80 -8.84
CA LEU A 36 -22.66 -17.85 -7.52
C LEU A 36 -24.03 -17.18 -7.56
N LYS A 37 -24.18 -16.02 -8.22
CA LYS A 37 -25.47 -15.35 -8.40
C LYS A 37 -26.47 -16.20 -9.17
N HIS A 38 -25.98 -16.95 -10.16
CA HIS A 38 -26.83 -17.86 -10.95
C HIS A 38 -27.27 -19.10 -10.15
N LEU A 39 -26.33 -19.74 -9.46
CA LEU A 39 -26.60 -21.01 -8.74
C LEU A 39 -27.27 -20.80 -7.38
N TYR A 40 -26.93 -19.72 -6.71
CA TYR A 40 -27.36 -19.37 -5.37
C TYR A 40 -27.85 -17.93 -5.27
N PRO A 41 -29.11 -17.61 -5.69
CA PRO A 41 -29.62 -16.24 -5.62
C PRO A 41 -29.56 -15.62 -4.23
N ASN A 42 -29.53 -16.46 -3.18
CA ASN A 42 -29.46 -16.04 -1.77
C ASN A 42 -28.04 -16.18 -1.19
N PHE A 43 -26.99 -16.21 -2.04
CA PHE A 43 -25.60 -16.44 -1.59
C PHE A 43 -25.18 -15.48 -0.48
N GLU A 44 -25.57 -14.21 -0.58
CA GLU A 44 -25.22 -13.19 0.40
C GLU A 44 -25.80 -13.44 1.80
N SER A 45 -26.92 -14.17 1.88
CA SER A 45 -27.55 -14.50 3.17
C SER A 45 -26.90 -15.67 3.91
N PHE A 46 -25.95 -16.36 3.29
CA PHE A 46 -25.26 -17.48 3.93
C PHE A 46 -24.21 -16.99 4.91
N ASP A 47 -23.95 -17.80 5.94
CA ASP A 47 -22.81 -17.57 6.82
C ASP A 47 -21.49 -17.73 6.08
N ASP A 48 -20.43 -17.16 6.63
CA ASP A 48 -19.12 -17.08 6.03
C ASP A 48 -18.52 -18.43 5.70
N LYS A 49 -18.66 -19.39 6.59
CA LYS A 49 -18.16 -20.76 6.36
C LYS A 49 -18.83 -21.42 5.17
N LYS A 50 -20.15 -21.30 5.07
CA LYS A 50 -20.91 -21.86 3.96
C LYS A 50 -20.56 -21.17 2.64
N LYS A 51 -20.32 -19.85 2.65
CA LYS A 51 -19.83 -19.12 1.49
C LYS A 51 -18.49 -19.68 1.01
N ASP A 52 -17.54 -19.87 1.92
CA ASP A 52 -16.21 -20.39 1.60
C ASP A 52 -16.25 -21.84 1.10
N ASP A 53 -17.08 -22.69 1.67
CA ASP A 53 -17.25 -24.06 1.21
C ASP A 53 -17.85 -24.13 -0.21
N ILE A 54 -18.78 -23.25 -0.55
CA ILE A 54 -19.34 -23.16 -1.90
C ILE A 54 -18.28 -22.65 -2.89
N LEU A 55 -17.53 -21.60 -2.53
CA LEU A 55 -16.43 -21.06 -3.35
C LEU A 55 -15.37 -22.12 -3.63
N GLU A 56 -14.97 -22.91 -2.63
CA GLU A 56 -14.01 -23.98 -2.79
C GLU A 56 -14.52 -25.07 -3.76
N ARG A 57 -15.80 -25.45 -3.66
CA ARG A 57 -16.39 -26.41 -4.58
C ARG A 57 -16.44 -25.90 -6.01
N VAL A 58 -16.77 -24.64 -6.22
CA VAL A 58 -16.71 -23.98 -7.54
C VAL A 58 -15.28 -24.00 -8.07
N ALA A 59 -14.30 -23.60 -7.26
CA ALA A 59 -12.89 -23.60 -7.64
C ALA A 59 -12.39 -24.99 -8.04
N LYS A 60 -12.73 -26.04 -7.28
CA LYS A 60 -12.38 -27.44 -7.61
C LYS A 60 -13.03 -27.94 -8.90
N LYS A 61 -14.26 -27.48 -9.21
CA LYS A 61 -14.87 -27.80 -10.50
C LYS A 61 -14.12 -27.19 -11.65
N TYR A 62 -13.65 -25.92 -11.52
CA TYR A 62 -12.79 -25.26 -12.50
C TYR A 62 -11.44 -25.94 -12.64
N GLU A 63 -10.82 -26.32 -11.54
CA GLU A 63 -9.58 -27.11 -11.50
C GLU A 63 -9.70 -28.36 -12.35
N SER A 64 -10.79 -29.13 -12.19
CA SER A 64 -11.05 -30.33 -13.00
C SER A 64 -11.15 -30.02 -14.49
N ILE A 65 -11.92 -29.00 -14.87
CA ILE A 65 -12.12 -28.60 -16.27
C ILE A 65 -10.80 -28.17 -16.92
N ILE A 66 -10.00 -27.36 -16.22
CA ILE A 66 -8.71 -26.88 -16.74
C ILE A 66 -7.74 -28.06 -16.90
N ASN A 67 -7.69 -29.00 -15.98
CA ASN A 67 -6.82 -30.17 -16.08
C ASN A 67 -7.25 -31.10 -17.20
N GLU A 68 -8.56 -31.31 -17.43
CA GLU A 68 -9.05 -32.04 -18.60
C GLU A 68 -8.66 -31.36 -19.92
N ASP A 69 -8.66 -30.03 -19.96
CA ASP A 69 -8.21 -29.25 -21.11
C ASP A 69 -6.69 -29.33 -21.31
N TYR A 70 -5.90 -29.38 -20.24
CA TYR A 70 -4.46 -29.64 -20.34
C TYR A 70 -4.17 -31.01 -20.91
N ASP A 71 -4.87 -32.07 -20.49
CA ASP A 71 -4.76 -33.41 -21.05
C ASP A 71 -5.14 -33.42 -22.52
N ARG A 72 -6.20 -32.74 -22.91
CA ARG A 72 -6.63 -32.64 -24.31
C ARG A 72 -5.61 -31.87 -25.14
N LEU A 73 -5.15 -30.70 -24.67
CA LEU A 73 -4.13 -29.91 -25.37
C LEU A 73 -2.82 -30.66 -25.55
N ALA A 74 -2.36 -31.38 -24.54
CA ALA A 74 -1.15 -32.18 -24.61
C ALA A 74 -1.25 -33.28 -25.71
N ARG A 75 -2.39 -33.96 -25.76
CA ARG A 75 -2.62 -35.03 -26.77
C ARG A 75 -2.81 -34.48 -28.19
N GLU A 76 -3.69 -33.48 -28.34
CA GLU A 76 -4.13 -33.02 -29.67
C GLU A 76 -3.14 -32.06 -30.33
N ALA A 77 -2.56 -31.13 -29.57
CA ALA A 77 -1.65 -30.13 -30.12
C ALA A 77 -0.18 -30.52 -30.07
N PHE A 78 0.24 -31.27 -29.07
CA PHE A 78 1.65 -31.62 -28.86
C PHE A 78 1.96 -33.11 -29.01
N ASN A 79 0.95 -33.94 -29.21
CA ASN A 79 1.09 -35.42 -29.32
C ASN A 79 1.87 -36.05 -28.13
N VAL A 80 1.59 -35.50 -26.92
CA VAL A 80 2.20 -35.94 -25.67
C VAL A 80 1.14 -36.61 -24.82
N THR A 81 1.42 -37.80 -24.30
CA THR A 81 0.52 -38.57 -23.42
C THR A 81 0.87 -38.44 -21.95
N ASP A 82 2.11 -38.07 -21.64
CA ASP A 82 2.59 -37.86 -20.26
C ASP A 82 3.16 -36.45 -20.13
N HIS A 83 2.47 -35.58 -19.37
CA HIS A 83 2.85 -34.20 -19.12
C HIS A 83 2.78 -33.87 -17.62
N ARG A 84 3.29 -32.69 -17.25
CA ARG A 84 3.35 -32.22 -15.87
C ARG A 84 2.51 -30.97 -15.64
N LEU A 85 1.66 -30.61 -16.61
CA LEU A 85 0.76 -29.48 -16.45
C LEU A 85 -0.35 -29.90 -15.49
N GLU A 86 -0.48 -29.21 -14.38
CA GLU A 86 -1.51 -29.44 -13.38
C GLU A 86 -1.92 -28.09 -12.77
N MET A 87 -3.20 -27.77 -12.84
CA MET A 87 -3.78 -26.63 -12.12
C MET A 87 -4.29 -27.11 -10.76
N LYS A 88 -4.00 -26.35 -9.72
CA LYS A 88 -4.48 -26.61 -8.36
C LYS A 88 -5.12 -25.37 -7.76
N THR A 89 -6.20 -25.57 -7.02
CA THR A 89 -6.81 -24.52 -6.22
C THR A 89 -5.94 -24.26 -4.99
N GLU A 90 -5.26 -23.13 -4.97
CA GLU A 90 -4.40 -22.72 -3.85
C GLU A 90 -5.18 -21.98 -2.78
N CYS A 91 -6.05 -21.01 -3.18
CA CYS A 91 -6.70 -20.12 -2.27
C CYS A 91 -8.19 -19.91 -2.59
N VAL A 92 -8.99 -19.76 -1.56
CA VAL A 92 -10.31 -19.12 -1.62
C VAL A 92 -10.17 -17.69 -1.12
N ILE A 93 -10.57 -16.74 -1.96
CA ILE A 93 -10.42 -15.32 -1.72
C ILE A 93 -11.82 -14.72 -1.69
N ARG A 94 -12.22 -14.11 -0.56
CA ARG A 94 -13.55 -13.52 -0.41
C ARG A 94 -13.64 -12.14 -1.05
N ALA A 95 -12.58 -11.36 -0.97
CA ALA A 95 -12.45 -10.05 -1.59
C ALA A 95 -11.01 -9.79 -2.01
N ALA A 96 -10.82 -9.09 -3.14
CA ALA A 96 -9.52 -8.70 -3.61
C ALA A 96 -9.54 -7.30 -4.25
N TYR A 97 -8.42 -6.61 -4.16
CA TYR A 97 -8.16 -5.34 -4.80
C TYR A 97 -6.96 -5.49 -5.73
N PHE A 98 -7.18 -5.44 -7.03
CA PHE A 98 -6.14 -5.51 -8.05
C PHE A 98 -5.92 -4.11 -8.65
N ARG A 99 -4.79 -3.48 -8.32
CA ARG A 99 -4.46 -2.15 -8.84
C ARG A 99 -3.68 -2.19 -10.14
N ALA A 100 -2.78 -3.13 -10.26
CA ALA A 100 -1.93 -3.34 -11.43
C ALA A 100 -1.24 -4.70 -11.36
N THR A 101 -0.52 -5.08 -12.40
CA THR A 101 0.31 -6.30 -12.42
C THR A 101 1.22 -6.35 -11.21
N ARG A 102 1.11 -7.42 -10.43
CA ARG A 102 1.87 -7.67 -9.17
C ARG A 102 1.64 -6.62 -8.07
N ARG A 103 0.51 -5.90 -8.13
CA ARG A 103 0.13 -4.91 -7.12
C ARG A 103 -1.32 -5.13 -6.72
N TYR A 104 -1.52 -5.94 -5.69
CA TYR A 104 -2.85 -6.33 -5.23
C TYR A 104 -2.86 -6.61 -3.74
N ALA A 105 -4.06 -6.67 -3.19
CA ALA A 105 -4.35 -7.16 -1.85
C ALA A 105 -5.53 -8.12 -1.92
N GLN A 106 -5.50 -9.18 -1.13
CA GLN A 106 -6.52 -10.21 -1.13
C GLN A 106 -6.83 -10.69 0.29
N TRP A 107 -8.11 -10.82 0.58
CA TRP A 107 -8.60 -11.43 1.81
C TRP A 107 -8.81 -12.92 1.58
N ILE A 108 -7.81 -13.72 1.98
CA ILE A 108 -7.81 -15.18 1.86
C ILE A 108 -8.55 -15.75 3.05
N THR A 109 -9.52 -16.63 2.80
CA THR A 109 -10.28 -17.34 3.84
C THR A 109 -9.95 -18.83 3.92
N LYS A 110 -9.46 -19.42 2.80
CA LYS A 110 -8.88 -20.77 2.82
C LYS A 110 -7.60 -20.79 1.98
N GLN A 111 -6.63 -21.56 2.43
CA GLN A 111 -5.40 -21.85 1.70
C GLN A 111 -5.14 -23.35 1.70
N GLU A 112 -4.99 -23.94 0.52
CA GLU A 112 -4.81 -25.40 0.35
C GLU A 112 -5.87 -26.24 1.07
N GLY A 113 -7.13 -25.77 1.07
CA GLY A 113 -8.24 -26.42 1.75
C GLY A 113 -8.31 -26.20 3.27
N ILE A 114 -7.37 -25.48 3.86
CA ILE A 114 -7.32 -25.18 5.29
C ILE A 114 -7.92 -23.80 5.55
N GLU A 115 -8.82 -23.66 6.51
CA GLU A 115 -9.37 -22.36 6.95
C GLU A 115 -8.22 -21.48 7.45
N LYS A 116 -8.07 -20.29 6.84
CA LYS A 116 -7.02 -19.33 7.17
C LYS A 116 -7.45 -17.93 6.78
N GLU A 117 -7.87 -17.15 7.75
CA GLU A 117 -8.16 -15.73 7.51
C GLU A 117 -6.86 -14.92 7.52
N THR A 118 -6.48 -14.42 6.36
CA THR A 118 -5.27 -13.59 6.23
C THR A 118 -5.41 -12.55 5.12
N LEU A 119 -4.83 -11.38 5.36
CA LEU A 119 -4.64 -10.35 4.35
C LEU A 119 -3.27 -10.57 3.68
N ASP A 120 -3.27 -10.97 2.41
CA ASP A 120 -2.06 -11.07 1.61
C ASP A 120 -1.95 -9.85 0.70
N ILE A 121 -0.80 -9.15 0.76
CA ILE A 121 -0.55 -7.93 0.02
C ILE A 121 0.72 -8.08 -0.79
N LYS A 122 0.63 -7.85 -2.10
CA LYS A 122 1.77 -7.89 -3.02
C LYS A 122 2.00 -6.53 -3.67
N GLY A 123 3.25 -6.07 -3.64
CA GLY A 123 3.75 -4.96 -4.44
C GLY A 123 3.14 -3.57 -4.20
N LEU A 124 2.21 -3.41 -3.25
CA LEU A 124 1.65 -2.12 -2.91
C LEU A 124 2.70 -1.20 -2.24
N GLU A 125 2.63 0.09 -2.51
CA GLU A 125 3.71 1.02 -2.18
C GLU A 125 3.93 1.22 -0.68
N PHE A 126 2.88 1.13 0.12
CA PHE A 126 2.95 1.30 1.57
C PHE A 126 3.59 0.09 2.31
N MET A 127 3.81 -1.03 1.58
CA MET A 127 4.57 -2.19 2.08
C MET A 127 6.07 -2.06 1.87
N LYS A 128 6.53 -0.99 1.21
CA LYS A 128 7.95 -0.81 0.93
C LYS A 128 8.70 -0.34 2.16
N ALA A 129 9.94 -0.80 2.33
CA ALA A 129 10.82 -0.43 3.44
C ALA A 129 11.14 1.08 3.55
N ASN A 130 10.85 1.85 2.51
CA ASN A 130 11.01 3.31 2.51
C ASN A 130 9.72 4.07 2.86
N PHE A 131 8.69 3.37 3.33
CA PHE A 131 7.45 3.96 3.83
C PHE A 131 7.46 3.97 5.36
N PRO A 132 6.98 5.02 6.04
CA PRO A 132 6.92 5.05 7.49
C PRO A 132 6.02 3.92 8.02
N PRO A 133 6.50 3.02 8.90
CA PRO A 133 5.73 1.86 9.33
C PRO A 133 4.35 2.20 9.89
N ILE A 134 4.26 3.21 10.75
CA ILE A 134 2.97 3.62 11.36
C ILE A 134 1.92 4.04 10.31
N LEU A 135 2.36 4.64 9.20
CA LEU A 135 1.45 5.02 8.11
C LEU A 135 1.10 3.78 7.27
N GLY A 136 2.04 2.84 7.12
CA GLY A 136 1.82 1.56 6.46
C GLY A 136 0.83 0.69 7.22
N ASP A 137 1.00 0.58 8.53
CA ASP A 137 0.09 -0.17 9.42
C ASP A 137 -1.33 0.41 9.35
N PHE A 138 -1.45 1.73 9.44
CA PHE A 138 -2.74 2.40 9.30
C PHE A 138 -3.40 2.13 7.93
N PHE A 139 -2.63 2.18 6.85
CA PHE A 139 -3.16 1.87 5.51
C PHE A 139 -3.59 0.41 5.40
N ASN A 140 -2.83 -0.52 5.98
CA ASN A 140 -3.19 -1.94 6.05
C ASN A 140 -4.52 -2.15 6.77
N ASP A 141 -4.73 -1.46 7.90
CA ASP A 141 -5.97 -1.55 8.68
C ASP A 141 -7.17 -1.04 7.87
N ILE A 142 -7.01 0.09 7.16
CA ILE A 142 -8.05 0.62 6.27
C ILE A 142 -8.36 -0.37 5.13
N LEU A 143 -7.33 -0.89 4.47
CA LEU A 143 -7.48 -1.84 3.38
C LEU A 143 -8.18 -3.13 3.83
N GLN A 144 -7.81 -3.65 5.00
CA GLN A 144 -8.46 -4.83 5.58
C GLN A 144 -9.94 -4.58 5.88
N GLN A 145 -10.27 -3.42 6.44
CA GLN A 145 -11.66 -3.06 6.70
C GLN A 145 -12.47 -2.96 5.41
N VAL A 146 -11.92 -2.35 4.36
CA VAL A 146 -12.58 -2.28 3.04
C VAL A 146 -12.82 -3.68 2.48
N LEU A 147 -11.81 -4.55 2.47
CA LEU A 147 -11.93 -5.91 1.94
C LEU A 147 -12.89 -6.79 2.74
N LYS A 148 -13.12 -6.46 4.01
CA LYS A 148 -14.13 -7.11 4.85
C LYS A 148 -15.54 -6.51 4.74
N GLY A 149 -15.75 -5.56 3.83
CA GLY A 149 -17.06 -4.89 3.65
C GLY A 149 -17.36 -3.83 4.71
N GLY A 150 -16.34 -3.23 5.30
CA GLY A 150 -16.52 -2.15 6.28
C GLY A 150 -17.22 -0.93 5.71
N GLU A 151 -18.03 -0.28 6.55
CA GLU A 151 -18.81 0.89 6.16
C GLU A 151 -17.91 2.09 5.85
N LYS A 152 -18.15 2.74 4.72
CA LYS A 152 -17.40 3.89 4.22
C LYS A 152 -17.27 5.01 5.26
N ASP A 153 -18.37 5.40 5.92
CA ASP A 153 -18.38 6.53 6.85
C ASP A 153 -17.52 6.27 8.07
N ASN A 154 -17.52 5.04 8.58
CA ASN A 154 -16.66 4.62 9.70
C ASN A 154 -15.18 4.69 9.31
N ILE A 155 -14.84 4.27 8.10
CA ILE A 155 -13.48 4.32 7.57
C ILE A 155 -13.01 5.76 7.39
N LEU A 156 -13.86 6.63 6.82
CA LEU A 156 -13.54 8.05 6.66
C LEU A 156 -13.33 8.76 8.01
N GLU A 157 -14.12 8.41 9.02
CA GLU A 157 -13.94 8.98 10.35
C GLU A 157 -12.60 8.56 10.99
N GLN A 158 -12.19 7.31 10.84
CA GLN A 158 -10.87 6.84 11.29
C GLN A 158 -9.73 7.62 10.61
N ILE A 159 -9.84 7.90 9.30
CA ILE A 159 -8.86 8.71 8.58
C ILE A 159 -8.80 10.14 9.13
N LYS A 160 -9.96 10.76 9.44
CA LYS A 160 -10.03 12.10 10.05
C LYS A 160 -9.37 12.12 11.42
N VAL A 161 -9.64 11.12 12.25
CA VAL A 161 -9.03 10.97 13.59
C VAL A 161 -7.52 10.83 13.46
N PHE A 162 -7.04 9.96 12.57
CA PHE A 162 -5.62 9.74 12.36
C PHE A 162 -4.91 11.01 11.82
N LYS A 163 -5.55 11.72 10.88
CA LYS A 163 -5.08 13.05 10.43
C LYS A 163 -4.92 13.99 11.61
N LYS A 164 -5.91 14.07 12.49
CA LYS A 164 -5.88 14.93 13.67
C LYS A 164 -4.72 14.56 14.61
N GLN A 165 -4.46 13.30 14.84
CA GLN A 165 -3.34 12.81 15.65
C GLN A 165 -1.98 13.20 15.05
N ILE A 166 -1.82 13.06 13.73
CA ILE A 166 -0.60 13.51 13.03
C ILE A 166 -0.39 15.00 13.21
N LEU A 167 -1.41 15.80 12.91
CA LEU A 167 -1.33 17.27 12.94
C LEU A 167 -1.20 17.82 14.36
N GLY A 168 -1.88 17.20 15.32
CA GLY A 168 -1.86 17.57 16.74
C GLY A 168 -0.56 17.20 17.46
N GLY A 169 0.33 16.44 16.82
CA GLY A 169 1.60 16.08 17.43
C GLY A 169 1.57 14.87 18.34
N GLU A 170 0.46 14.15 18.42
CA GLU A 170 0.33 12.92 19.22
C GLU A 170 1.26 11.81 18.72
N ILE A 171 1.54 11.80 17.41
CA ILE A 171 2.47 10.83 16.81
C ILE A 171 3.87 11.44 16.78
N PRO A 172 4.89 10.79 17.39
CA PRO A 172 6.27 11.25 17.36
C PRO A 172 6.83 11.38 15.94
N LEU A 173 7.63 12.42 15.69
CA LEU A 173 8.24 12.66 14.38
C LEU A 173 9.15 11.52 13.92
N THR A 174 9.80 10.84 14.86
CA THR A 174 10.62 9.65 14.58
C THR A 174 9.83 8.51 13.95
N LYS A 175 8.51 8.43 14.21
CA LYS A 175 7.62 7.44 13.58
C LYS A 175 7.06 7.92 12.25
N LEU A 176 7.02 9.23 12.00
CA LEU A 176 6.50 9.84 10.77
C LEU A 176 7.58 10.05 9.69
N GLY A 177 8.86 10.07 10.07
CA GLY A 177 9.97 10.26 9.14
C GLY A 177 10.07 9.13 8.11
N ASN A 178 10.32 9.53 6.85
CA ASN A 178 10.47 8.57 5.73
C ASN A 178 11.79 7.81 5.86
N PRO A 179 11.78 6.48 6.01
CA PRO A 179 13.01 5.69 6.03
C PRO A 179 13.68 5.69 4.66
N THR A 180 14.98 5.83 4.61
CA THR A 180 15.74 5.77 3.36
C THR A 180 17.18 5.37 3.60
N SER A 181 17.85 4.83 2.56
CA SER A 181 19.29 4.75 2.51
C SER A 181 19.82 5.88 1.63
N VAL A 182 20.73 6.68 2.18
CA VAL A 182 21.30 7.84 1.48
C VAL A 182 22.22 7.37 0.36
N LYS A 183 21.86 7.67 -0.89
CA LYS A 183 22.63 7.29 -2.07
C LYS A 183 23.18 8.51 -2.78
N LYS A 184 24.43 8.41 -3.27
CA LYS A 184 25.08 9.45 -4.07
C LYS A 184 25.20 10.81 -3.34
N LEU A 185 25.48 10.77 -2.01
CA LEU A 185 25.62 11.99 -1.21
C LEU A 185 26.72 12.90 -1.78
N ASP A 186 27.88 12.33 -2.06
CA ASP A 186 29.04 13.07 -2.58
C ASP A 186 28.78 13.67 -3.97
N LYS A 187 28.00 12.98 -4.81
CA LYS A 187 27.63 13.46 -6.15
C LYS A 187 26.86 14.79 -6.10
N TYR A 188 26.04 14.97 -5.08
CA TYR A 188 25.14 16.13 -4.96
C TYR A 188 25.64 17.18 -3.95
N SER A 189 26.71 16.88 -3.22
CA SER A 189 27.40 17.85 -2.38
C SER A 189 28.37 18.66 -3.26
N GLY A 190 28.03 19.92 -3.47
CA GLY A 190 28.91 20.87 -4.16
C GLY A 190 30.04 21.37 -3.25
N THR A 191 30.53 22.56 -3.53
CA THR A 191 31.59 23.21 -2.75
C THR A 191 31.16 23.30 -1.29
N LYS A 192 31.99 22.80 -0.36
CA LYS A 192 31.76 23.00 1.07
C LYS A 192 31.73 24.51 1.34
N ALA A 193 30.83 24.91 2.23
CA ALA A 193 30.67 26.31 2.61
C ALA A 193 32.04 26.97 2.84
N ARG A 194 32.32 28.02 2.10
CA ARG A 194 33.53 28.85 2.31
C ARG A 194 33.39 29.61 3.62
N ALA A 195 34.49 30.15 4.12
CA ALA A 195 34.44 31.02 5.29
C ALA A 195 33.43 32.14 5.05
N GLY A 196 32.29 32.13 5.80
CA GLY A 196 31.17 33.05 5.65
C GLY A 196 29.92 32.48 5.00
N GLU A 197 29.96 31.31 4.35
CA GLU A 197 28.79 30.59 3.87
C GLU A 197 28.31 29.59 4.92
N MET A 198 26.99 29.59 5.19
CA MET A 198 26.42 28.83 6.27
C MET A 198 26.21 27.35 5.90
N PHE A 199 26.01 27.04 4.63
CA PHE A 199 25.60 25.70 4.15
C PHE A 199 26.35 25.26 2.91
N THR A 200 26.51 23.93 2.80
CA THR A 200 27.02 23.24 1.61
C THR A 200 26.12 23.52 0.41
N GLU A 201 26.72 23.84 -0.75
CA GLU A 201 25.99 23.93 -2.01
C GLU A 201 25.36 22.57 -2.35
N ILE A 202 24.07 22.56 -2.68
CA ILE A 202 23.37 21.37 -3.16
C ILE A 202 23.24 21.47 -4.68
N LEU A 203 23.81 20.48 -5.39
CA LEU A 203 23.76 20.46 -6.84
C LEU A 203 22.37 20.15 -7.37
N LYS A 204 22.04 20.71 -8.53
CA LYS A 204 20.74 20.55 -9.20
C LYS A 204 20.37 19.07 -9.39
N GLY A 205 19.12 18.73 -9.13
CA GLY A 205 18.59 17.37 -9.25
C GLY A 205 18.83 16.47 -8.05
N ALA A 206 19.35 17.00 -6.92
CA ALA A 206 19.49 16.24 -5.69
C ALA A 206 18.12 15.78 -5.16
N PRO A 207 17.91 14.48 -4.90
CA PRO A 207 16.68 13.98 -4.29
C PRO A 207 16.45 14.55 -2.88
N ALA A 208 15.20 14.68 -2.46
CA ALA A 208 14.85 15.23 -1.14
C ALA A 208 15.60 14.57 0.05
N PRO A 209 15.73 13.24 0.13
CA PRO A 209 16.49 12.60 1.21
C PRO A 209 17.99 12.97 1.21
N VAL A 210 18.57 13.18 0.03
CA VAL A 210 19.98 13.61 -0.06
C VAL A 210 20.13 15.06 0.38
N ARG A 211 19.22 15.95 -0.07
CA ARG A 211 19.20 17.33 0.42
C ARG A 211 19.05 17.39 1.95
N ALA A 212 18.14 16.58 2.49
CA ALA A 212 17.89 16.47 3.92
C ALA A 212 19.15 16.00 4.70
N ALA A 213 19.89 15.03 4.17
CA ALA A 213 21.12 14.52 4.77
C ALA A 213 22.25 15.57 4.76
N ILE A 214 22.41 16.29 3.65
CA ILE A 214 23.40 17.40 3.54
C ILE A 214 23.08 18.46 4.60
N ARG A 215 21.80 18.86 4.73
CA ARG A 215 21.37 19.87 5.71
C ARG A 215 21.54 19.43 7.15
N TYR A 216 21.33 18.15 7.45
CA TYR A 216 21.64 17.61 8.77
C TYR A 216 23.12 17.76 9.10
N ASN A 217 24.01 17.38 8.20
CA ASN A 217 25.45 17.52 8.36
C ASN A 217 25.89 18.99 8.54
N ASP A 218 25.28 19.90 7.78
CA ASP A 218 25.55 21.32 7.87
C ASP A 218 25.11 21.88 9.24
N LEU A 219 23.94 21.49 9.76
CA LEU A 219 23.45 21.92 11.08
C LEU A 219 24.32 21.37 12.21
N LEU A 220 24.77 20.13 12.14
CA LEU A 220 25.69 19.58 13.13
C LEU A 220 26.97 20.39 13.21
N LYS A 221 27.57 20.73 12.06
CA LYS A 221 28.79 21.56 12.01
C LYS A 221 28.52 22.98 12.50
N LEU A 222 27.44 23.62 12.03
CA LEU A 222 27.05 24.96 12.45
C LEU A 222 26.88 25.06 13.97
N TRP A 223 26.32 24.03 14.57
CA TRP A 223 26.07 23.97 16.02
C TRP A 223 27.19 23.31 16.82
N GLN A 224 28.31 22.96 16.17
CA GLN A 224 29.49 22.33 16.77
C GLN A 224 29.17 20.98 17.46
N LEU A 225 28.23 20.24 16.87
CA LEU A 225 27.77 18.94 17.37
C LEU A 225 28.41 17.76 16.63
N ASP A 226 29.11 18.02 15.53
CA ASP A 226 29.74 17.03 14.64
C ASP A 226 30.87 16.21 15.29
N ARG A 227 31.38 16.64 16.44
CA ARG A 227 32.35 15.87 17.25
C ARG A 227 31.68 14.88 18.22
N LYS A 228 30.39 15.05 18.51
CA LYS A 228 29.65 14.24 19.49
C LYS A 228 28.63 13.32 18.81
N HIS A 229 28.20 13.65 17.62
CA HIS A 229 27.16 12.95 16.87
C HIS A 229 27.64 12.61 15.47
N ASN A 230 27.13 11.50 14.93
CA ASN A 230 27.54 11.00 13.63
C ASN A 230 27.02 11.89 12.49
N LEU A 231 27.90 12.22 11.58
CA LEU A 231 27.51 12.78 10.28
C LEU A 231 26.91 11.68 9.41
N ILE A 232 25.88 12.02 8.66
CA ILE A 232 25.31 11.13 7.66
C ILE A 232 26.27 10.97 6.50
N THR A 233 26.57 9.72 6.16
CA THR A 233 27.45 9.33 5.07
C THR A 233 26.71 8.54 4.00
N GLN A 234 27.39 8.20 2.91
CA GLN A 234 26.80 7.39 1.85
C GLN A 234 26.43 6.01 2.37
N SER A 235 25.26 5.52 1.98
CA SER A 235 24.64 4.26 2.36
C SER A 235 24.06 4.20 3.78
N ASP A 236 24.18 5.26 4.57
CA ASP A 236 23.55 5.29 5.88
C ASP A 236 22.03 5.18 5.77
N LYS A 237 21.44 4.44 6.71
CA LYS A 237 19.99 4.35 6.87
C LYS A 237 19.53 5.44 7.83
N VAL A 238 18.71 6.33 7.31
CA VAL A 238 18.20 7.48 8.04
C VAL A 238 16.70 7.62 7.83
N LYS A 239 16.07 8.45 8.63
CA LYS A 239 14.74 8.99 8.34
C LYS A 239 14.87 10.45 7.92
N TRP A 240 13.91 10.94 7.15
CA TRP A 240 13.85 12.33 6.76
C TRP A 240 12.41 12.83 6.74
N ILE A 241 12.22 14.14 6.93
CA ILE A 241 10.92 14.79 7.01
C ILE A 241 10.98 16.15 6.34
N TYR A 242 9.86 16.60 5.77
CA TYR A 242 9.72 17.98 5.28
C TYR A 242 9.61 18.97 6.43
N LEU A 243 10.09 20.19 6.18
CA LEU A 243 10.02 21.30 7.14
C LEU A 243 9.16 22.44 6.58
N LYS A 244 8.47 23.12 7.47
CA LYS A 244 7.87 24.43 7.24
C LYS A 244 8.94 25.49 7.05
N ASP A 245 8.54 26.70 6.67
CA ASP A 245 9.46 27.83 6.64
C ASP A 245 10.17 28.00 7.98
N ASN A 246 11.49 28.18 7.93
CA ASN A 246 12.35 28.23 9.10
C ASN A 246 13.55 29.18 8.86
N PRO A 247 14.23 29.62 9.93
CA PRO A 247 15.30 30.62 9.83
C PRO A 247 16.46 30.24 8.88
N TYR A 248 16.63 28.94 8.64
CA TYR A 248 17.72 28.42 7.80
C TYR A 248 17.29 28.12 6.36
N LYS A 249 15.98 28.31 6.02
CA LYS A 249 15.41 27.99 4.70
C LYS A 249 15.66 26.55 4.26
N ILE A 250 15.63 25.63 5.21
CA ILE A 250 15.79 24.20 5.00
C ILE A 250 14.43 23.59 4.68
N GLU A 251 14.29 22.93 3.53
CA GLU A 251 13.01 22.30 3.08
C GLU A 251 12.75 20.92 3.69
N ALA A 252 13.82 20.19 4.03
CA ALA A 252 13.75 18.86 4.59
C ALA A 252 15.00 18.55 5.42
N LEU A 253 14.84 17.76 6.46
CA LEU A 253 15.93 17.37 7.36
C LEU A 253 15.91 15.85 7.56
N ALA A 254 17.11 15.25 7.48
CA ALA A 254 17.32 13.84 7.84
C ALA A 254 17.79 13.73 9.28
N PHE A 255 17.68 12.54 9.85
CA PHE A 255 18.12 12.23 11.20
C PHE A 255 18.30 10.72 11.40
N PHE A 256 19.13 10.35 12.38
CA PHE A 256 19.21 8.98 12.88
C PHE A 256 18.22 8.79 14.02
N ASP A 257 17.52 7.63 14.06
CA ASP A 257 16.62 7.31 15.18
C ASP A 257 17.36 7.08 16.49
N TYR A 258 18.59 6.55 16.40
CA TYR A 258 19.39 6.13 17.55
C TYR A 258 20.38 7.19 18.03
N ASP A 259 20.64 8.22 17.25
CA ASP A 259 21.59 9.30 17.55
C ASP A 259 21.03 10.64 17.11
N MET A 260 19.98 11.10 17.81
CA MET A 260 19.36 12.38 17.53
C MET A 260 19.76 13.41 18.58
N PRO A 261 20.57 14.43 18.24
CA PRO A 261 20.89 15.52 19.15
C PRO A 261 19.64 16.27 19.60
N ASN A 262 19.55 16.64 20.87
CA ASN A 262 18.40 17.43 21.40
C ASN A 262 18.12 18.70 20.58
N LYS A 263 19.15 19.35 20.07
CA LYS A 263 18.99 20.57 19.25
C LYS A 263 18.34 20.28 17.90
N ILE A 264 18.64 19.13 17.29
CA ILE A 264 17.96 18.63 16.09
C ILE A 264 16.52 18.27 16.42
N GLN A 265 16.28 17.55 17.52
CA GLN A 265 14.94 17.19 17.96
C GLN A 265 14.07 18.45 18.17
N ASN A 266 14.55 19.45 18.90
CA ASN A 266 13.84 20.70 19.13
C ASN A 266 13.57 21.46 17.82
N PHE A 267 14.50 21.43 16.89
CA PHE A 267 14.33 22.06 15.58
C PHE A 267 13.26 21.32 14.74
N LEU A 268 13.27 20.00 14.76
CA LEU A 268 12.22 19.20 14.12
C LEU A 268 10.85 19.42 14.76
N ASP A 269 10.76 19.43 16.08
CA ASP A 269 9.49 19.65 16.81
C ASP A 269 8.87 21.01 16.46
N MET A 270 9.71 22.02 16.24
CA MET A 270 9.26 23.38 15.89
C MET A 270 8.88 23.53 14.42
N TYR A 271 9.62 22.90 13.51
CA TYR A 271 9.51 23.20 12.09
C TYR A 271 9.06 22.03 11.21
N ALA A 272 8.85 20.82 11.74
CA ALA A 272 8.36 19.71 10.91
C ALA A 272 6.99 20.02 10.29
N ASP A 273 6.87 19.80 9.00
CA ASP A 273 5.65 19.99 8.24
C ASP A 273 4.79 18.72 8.27
N ARG A 274 4.07 18.55 9.37
CA ARG A 274 3.18 17.39 9.57
C ARG A 274 2.04 17.34 8.56
N GLN A 275 1.57 18.50 8.08
CA GLN A 275 0.55 18.57 7.03
C GLN A 275 1.10 17.99 5.73
N LYS A 276 2.28 18.42 5.32
CA LYS A 276 2.94 17.90 4.10
C LYS A 276 3.28 16.41 4.20
N VAL A 277 3.63 15.93 5.40
CA VAL A 277 3.81 14.49 5.66
C VAL A 277 2.51 13.75 5.41
N PHE A 278 1.41 14.19 6.01
CA PHE A 278 0.10 13.58 5.81
C PHE A 278 -0.31 13.58 4.33
N GLU A 279 -0.22 14.72 3.67
CA GLU A 279 -0.64 14.88 2.28
C GLU A 279 0.21 14.07 1.31
N SER A 280 1.53 14.24 1.34
CA SER A 280 2.41 13.65 0.35
C SER A 280 2.64 12.15 0.52
N ILE A 281 2.53 11.63 1.74
CA ILE A 281 2.85 10.24 2.03
C ILE A 281 1.59 9.39 2.13
N LEU A 282 0.59 9.84 2.89
CA LEU A 282 -0.62 9.06 3.15
C LEU A 282 -1.80 9.44 2.25
N LEU A 283 -2.18 10.73 2.23
CA LEU A 283 -3.38 11.19 1.52
C LEU A 283 -3.37 10.83 0.05
N ASN A 284 -2.28 11.12 -0.67
CA ASN A 284 -2.17 10.78 -2.09
C ASN A 284 -2.33 9.28 -2.39
N LYS A 285 -1.99 8.41 -1.41
CA LYS A 285 -2.16 6.95 -1.56
C LYS A 285 -3.61 6.55 -1.26
N LEU A 286 -4.19 7.14 -0.23
CA LEU A 286 -5.60 6.94 0.11
C LEU A 286 -6.51 7.43 -1.01
N GLU A 287 -6.28 8.62 -1.57
CA GLU A 287 -7.04 9.14 -2.70
C GLU A 287 -7.00 8.20 -3.90
N GLY A 288 -5.81 7.69 -4.26
CA GLY A 288 -5.69 6.72 -5.34
C GLY A 288 -6.49 5.43 -5.08
N PHE A 289 -6.46 4.93 -3.84
CA PHE A 289 -7.22 3.74 -3.44
C PHE A 289 -8.73 3.99 -3.43
N PHE A 290 -9.18 5.11 -2.86
CA PHE A 290 -10.62 5.44 -2.80
C PHE A 290 -11.20 5.79 -4.17
N ASN A 291 -10.42 6.41 -5.06
CA ASN A 291 -10.83 6.64 -6.43
C ASN A 291 -11.08 5.32 -7.19
N ASP A 292 -10.22 4.32 -6.98
CA ASP A 292 -10.41 2.98 -7.56
C ASP A 292 -11.68 2.29 -7.02
N LEU A 293 -12.16 2.67 -5.83
CA LEU A 293 -13.41 2.20 -5.21
C LEU A 293 -14.62 3.09 -5.53
N GLU A 294 -14.44 4.13 -6.34
CA GLU A 294 -15.47 5.16 -6.62
C GLU A 294 -15.98 5.86 -5.34
N TRP A 295 -15.11 5.95 -4.33
CA TRP A 295 -15.42 6.64 -3.08
C TRP A 295 -14.82 8.05 -3.10
N SER A 296 -15.62 9.07 -2.78
CA SER A 296 -15.08 10.41 -2.54
C SER A 296 -14.39 10.48 -1.17
N LEU A 297 -13.15 10.95 -1.15
CA LEU A 297 -12.38 11.17 0.07
C LEU A 297 -12.53 12.64 0.50
N ASP A 298 -13.67 12.98 1.11
CA ASP A 298 -13.88 14.34 1.65
C ASP A 298 -13.35 14.44 3.08
N LEU A 299 -12.13 14.96 3.20
CA LEU A 299 -11.45 15.18 4.47
C LEU A 299 -11.56 16.64 4.97
N ASN A 300 -12.29 17.50 4.28
CA ASN A 300 -12.49 18.90 4.64
C ASN A 300 -13.89 19.14 5.22
N PRO A 301 -14.03 19.32 6.55
CA PRO A 301 -15.34 19.59 7.16
C PRO A 301 -15.96 20.94 6.79
N HIS A 302 -15.21 21.82 6.08
CA HIS A 302 -15.67 23.18 5.79
C HIS A 302 -16.30 23.38 4.39
N LEU A 303 -16.21 22.42 3.47
CA LEU A 303 -16.83 22.54 2.15
C LEU A 303 -18.29 22.06 2.13
N ASN A 304 -18.68 21.16 3.03
CA ASN A 304 -20.06 20.64 3.10
C ASN A 304 -21.04 21.62 3.75
N ALA A 305 -20.58 22.67 4.42
CA ALA A 305 -21.46 23.73 4.96
C ALA A 305 -21.91 24.74 3.90
N LEU A 306 -21.28 24.77 2.74
CA LEU A 306 -21.64 25.71 1.67
C LEU A 306 -22.57 25.09 0.60
N SER A 307 -22.63 23.75 0.52
CA SER A 307 -23.54 23.05 -0.43
C SER A 307 -24.95 22.86 0.12
N SER A 308 -25.21 23.20 1.38
CA SER A 308 -26.56 23.15 1.99
C SER A 308 -27.31 24.49 1.91
N PHE A 309 -26.81 25.46 1.18
CA PHE A 309 -27.47 26.74 0.89
C PHE A 309 -27.73 26.90 -0.61
N ASP A 310 -28.34 25.92 -1.26
CA ASP A 310 -29.08 26.16 -2.51
C ASP A 310 -30.56 26.19 -2.18
N ILE A 311 -31.06 27.42 -2.27
CA ILE A 311 -32.48 27.84 -2.21
C ILE A 311 -33.18 27.44 -3.52
#